data_e9b0dfa169a4a797a73da62d78c42e0c
#
_entry.id   e9b0dfa169a4a797a73da62d78c42e0c
#
_cell.length_a   1.000
_cell.length_b   1.000
_cell.length_c   1.000
_cell.angle_alpha   90.00
_cell.angle_beta   90.00
_cell.angle_gamma   90.00
#
_symmetry.space_group_name_H-M   'P 1'
#
loop_
_entity.id
_entity.type
_entity.pdbx_description
1 polymer ?
#
loop_
_entity_poly.entity_id
_entity_poly.type
_entity_poly.pdbx_seq_one_letter_code
_entity_poly.pdbx_strand_id
1 'polypeptide(L)'
;MTTVINNHIEITQGVCGGKPRIAGHRIRVEDIAIWHERMGLSADEIVSQYPTITLSDVYSALAYYHDHFREIRQQIAEDEAFAIEMNAKTTSLLQQKLKERCERNNVIFKLA
;
A
#
# COMPACT_ATOMS: atom_id res chain seq x y z
N MET A 1 -18.62 11.56 2.18
CA MET A 1 -18.35 12.97 1.88
C MET A 1 -16.93 13.13 1.37
N THR A 2 -16.72 13.80 0.26
CA THR A 2 -15.41 13.98 -0.34
C THR A 2 -14.85 15.34 0.03
N THR A 3 -13.61 15.34 0.54
CA THR A 3 -12.88 16.59 0.77
C THR A 3 -11.89 16.76 -0.37
N VAL A 4 -12.02 17.87 -1.08
CA VAL A 4 -11.12 18.23 -2.16
C VAL A 4 -10.01 19.11 -1.58
N ILE A 5 -8.78 18.60 -1.60
CA ILE A 5 -7.61 19.35 -1.12
C ILE A 5 -7.13 20.28 -2.22
N ASN A 6 -7.06 19.78 -3.44
CA ASN A 6 -6.78 20.55 -4.66
C ASN A 6 -7.35 19.75 -5.84
N ASN A 7 -7.05 20.18 -7.06
CA ASN A 7 -7.58 19.49 -8.25
C ASN A 7 -7.06 18.08 -8.41
N HIS A 8 -6.00 17.70 -7.71
CA HIS A 8 -5.33 16.42 -7.88
C HIS A 8 -5.46 15.48 -6.68
N ILE A 9 -5.75 16.00 -5.49
CA ILE A 9 -5.80 15.21 -4.26
C ILE A 9 -7.18 15.36 -3.62
N GLU A 10 -7.77 14.23 -3.26
CA GLU A 10 -9.05 14.22 -2.55
C GLU A 10 -9.06 13.14 -1.47
N ILE A 11 -9.92 13.33 -0.49
CA ILE A 11 -10.15 12.40 0.60
C ILE A 11 -11.63 12.06 0.59
N THR A 12 -11.96 10.79 0.40
CA THR A 12 -13.34 10.32 0.40
C THR A 12 -13.48 9.25 1.45
N GLN A 13 -14.40 9.45 2.37
CA GLN A 13 -14.68 8.47 3.41
C GLN A 13 -15.15 7.16 2.78
N GLY A 14 -14.58 6.05 3.19
CA GLY A 14 -14.91 4.74 2.66
C GLY A 14 -14.14 4.36 1.39
N VAL A 15 -13.36 5.27 0.82
CA VAL A 15 -12.47 4.96 -0.31
C VAL A 15 -11.04 5.01 0.18
N CYS A 16 -10.27 3.95 -0.07
CA CYS A 16 -8.89 3.82 0.39
C CYS A 16 -8.73 4.08 1.89
N GLY A 17 -9.75 3.70 2.69
CA GLY A 17 -9.73 3.90 4.13
C GLY A 17 -9.81 5.36 4.57
N GLY A 18 -10.32 6.25 3.72
CA GLY A 18 -10.40 7.68 4.02
C GLY A 18 -9.05 8.39 3.92
N LYS A 19 -8.06 7.77 3.29
CA LYS A 19 -6.73 8.35 3.15
C LYS A 19 -6.64 9.25 1.93
N PRO A 20 -5.73 10.26 1.93
CA PRO A 20 -5.51 11.10 0.77
C PRO A 20 -5.11 10.27 -0.45
N ARG A 21 -5.74 10.55 -1.57
CA ARG A 21 -5.50 9.82 -2.82
C ARG A 21 -5.54 10.76 -4.01
N ILE A 22 -5.00 10.29 -5.12
CA ILE A 22 -5.10 11.03 -6.38
C ILE A 22 -6.57 11.04 -6.82
N ALA A 23 -7.06 12.23 -7.16
CA ALA A 23 -8.46 12.43 -7.52
C ALA A 23 -8.88 11.49 -8.65
N GLY A 24 -9.99 10.78 -8.44
CA GLY A 24 -10.51 9.83 -9.42
C GLY A 24 -9.79 8.49 -9.48
N HIS A 25 -8.79 8.27 -8.63
CA HIS A 25 -8.00 7.02 -8.62
C HIS A 25 -7.93 6.45 -7.22
N ARG A 26 -7.52 5.19 -7.12
CA ARG A 26 -7.26 4.53 -5.84
C ARG A 26 -5.79 4.54 -5.44
N ILE A 27 -4.98 5.27 -6.18
CA ILE A 27 -3.57 5.47 -5.85
C ILE A 27 -3.50 6.53 -4.75
N ARG A 28 -2.98 6.13 -3.60
CA ARG A 28 -2.90 7.01 -2.42
C ARG A 28 -1.62 7.84 -2.45
N VAL A 29 -1.65 8.96 -1.74
CA VAL A 29 -0.44 9.76 -1.55
C VAL A 29 0.69 8.91 -0.94
N GLU A 30 0.37 8.05 0.02
CA GLU A 30 1.37 7.18 0.63
C GLU A 30 2.00 6.21 -0.37
N ASP A 31 1.25 5.74 -1.37
CA ASP A 31 1.78 4.88 -2.42
C ASP A 31 2.83 5.61 -3.24
N ILE A 32 2.53 6.83 -3.64
CA ILE A 32 3.46 7.68 -4.38
C ILE A 32 4.73 7.96 -3.55
N ALA A 33 4.56 8.24 -2.27
CA ALA A 33 5.69 8.49 -1.36
C ALA A 33 6.60 7.26 -1.25
N ILE A 34 6.01 6.07 -1.13
CA ILE A 34 6.78 4.83 -1.05
C ILE A 34 7.54 4.59 -2.35
N TRP A 35 6.87 4.71 -3.49
CA TRP A 35 7.50 4.47 -4.78
C TRP A 35 8.66 5.44 -5.04
N HIS A 36 8.47 6.70 -4.67
CA HIS A 36 9.49 7.72 -4.87
C HIS A 36 10.66 7.59 -3.89
N GLU A 37 10.38 7.47 -2.59
CA GLU A 37 11.43 7.48 -1.58
C GLU A 37 12.10 6.14 -1.36
N ARG A 38 11.32 5.06 -1.29
CA ARG A 38 11.87 3.74 -0.97
C ARG A 38 12.32 2.97 -2.20
N MET A 39 11.57 3.11 -3.29
CA MET A 39 11.90 2.41 -4.52
C MET A 39 12.75 3.25 -5.47
N GLY A 40 12.93 4.53 -5.15
CA GLY A 40 13.77 5.42 -5.94
C GLY A 40 13.21 5.76 -7.31
N LEU A 41 11.90 5.62 -7.50
CA LEU A 41 11.29 5.93 -8.79
C LEU A 41 11.11 7.44 -8.94
N SER A 42 11.47 7.95 -10.11
CA SER A 42 11.19 9.34 -10.46
C SER A 42 9.70 9.50 -10.80
N ALA A 43 9.24 10.75 -10.83
CA ALA A 43 7.87 11.04 -11.23
C ALA A 43 7.57 10.49 -12.63
N ASP A 44 8.50 10.62 -13.55
CA ASP A 44 8.35 10.08 -14.91
C ASP A 44 8.23 8.55 -14.91
N GLU A 45 9.02 7.88 -14.11
CA GLU A 45 8.97 6.42 -13.99
C GLU A 45 7.64 5.96 -13.40
N ILE A 46 7.12 6.68 -12.41
CA ILE A 46 5.82 6.38 -11.81
C ILE A 46 4.71 6.49 -12.85
N VAL A 47 4.68 7.58 -13.62
CA VAL A 47 3.70 7.78 -14.68
C VAL A 47 3.84 6.73 -15.77
N SER A 48 5.05 6.32 -16.07
CA SER A 48 5.30 5.26 -17.04
C SER A 48 4.66 3.94 -16.63
N GLN A 49 4.68 3.62 -15.34
CA GLN A 49 4.05 2.40 -14.80
C GLN A 49 2.54 2.55 -14.61
N TYR A 50 2.06 3.74 -14.35
CA TYR A 50 0.65 4.04 -14.10
C TYR A 50 0.18 5.15 -15.04
N PRO A 51 0.00 4.85 -16.33
CA PRO A 51 -0.26 5.90 -17.33
C PRO A 51 -1.62 6.59 -17.21
N THR A 52 -2.47 6.14 -16.30
CA THR A 52 -3.75 6.81 -16.02
C THR A 52 -3.59 8.05 -15.16
N ILE A 53 -2.46 8.24 -14.51
CA ILE A 53 -2.17 9.44 -13.73
C ILE A 53 -1.17 10.31 -14.48
N THR A 54 -1.17 11.60 -14.15
CA THR A 54 -0.30 12.58 -14.81
C THR A 54 0.88 12.96 -13.92
N LEU A 55 1.88 13.62 -14.52
CA LEU A 55 2.99 14.18 -13.74
C LEU A 55 2.49 15.17 -12.69
N SER A 56 1.49 15.99 -13.04
CA SER A 56 0.89 16.92 -12.09
C SER A 56 0.28 16.19 -10.89
N ASP A 57 -0.36 15.04 -11.13
CA ASP A 57 -0.89 14.21 -10.05
C ASP A 57 0.23 13.74 -9.12
N VAL A 58 1.33 13.26 -9.68
CA VAL A 58 2.46 12.77 -8.90
C VAL A 58 3.11 13.89 -8.09
N TYR A 59 3.36 15.03 -8.72
CA TYR A 59 3.95 16.17 -8.00
C TYR A 59 3.02 16.71 -6.92
N SER A 60 1.72 16.75 -7.17
CA SER A 60 0.74 17.14 -6.17
C SER A 60 0.73 16.19 -4.98
N ALA A 61 0.83 14.90 -5.25
CA ALA A 61 0.90 13.90 -4.18
C ALA A 61 2.18 14.06 -3.35
N LEU A 62 3.31 14.30 -4.01
CA LEU A 62 4.57 14.54 -3.30
C LEU A 62 4.54 15.83 -2.48
N ALA A 63 3.94 16.89 -3.02
CA ALA A 63 3.75 18.14 -2.28
C ALA A 63 2.90 17.92 -1.04
N TYR A 64 1.78 17.22 -1.20
CA TYR A 64 0.91 16.88 -0.07
C TYR A 64 1.67 16.04 0.97
N TYR A 65 2.44 15.07 0.53
CA TYR A 65 3.25 14.23 1.41
C TYR A 65 4.21 15.08 2.26
N HIS A 66 4.91 16.01 1.64
CA HIS A 66 5.84 16.87 2.36
C HIS A 66 5.14 17.84 3.31
N ASP A 67 3.95 18.30 2.96
CA ASP A 67 3.15 19.16 3.83
C ASP A 67 2.56 18.40 5.02
N HIS A 68 2.33 17.10 4.86
CA HIS A 68 1.75 16.23 5.89
C HIS A 68 2.67 15.05 6.20
N PHE A 69 3.95 15.33 6.25
CA PHE A 69 5.01 14.33 6.31
C PHE A 69 4.83 13.33 7.47
N ARG A 70 4.55 13.83 8.66
CA ARG A 70 4.40 12.97 9.83
C ARG A 70 3.19 12.06 9.74
N GLU A 71 2.07 12.61 9.28
CA GLU A 71 0.83 11.86 9.15
C GLU A 71 0.97 10.74 8.11
N ILE A 72 1.55 11.06 6.96
CA ILE A 72 1.71 10.07 5.89
C ILE A 72 2.72 9.00 6.31
N ARG A 73 3.82 9.37 6.93
CA ARG A 73 4.79 8.39 7.44
C ARG A 73 4.20 7.48 8.50
N GLN A 74 3.34 8.01 9.35
CA GLN A 74 2.63 7.21 10.33
C GLN A 74 1.67 6.24 9.66
N GLN A 75 0.93 6.67 8.66
CA GLN A 75 0.05 5.80 7.87
C GLN A 75 0.82 4.66 7.23
N ILE A 76 1.97 4.97 6.64
CA ILE A 76 2.83 3.96 6.03
C ILE A 76 3.29 2.93 7.08
N ALA A 77 3.74 3.41 8.23
CA ALA A 77 4.21 2.54 9.30
C ALA A 77 3.10 1.64 9.83
N GLU A 78 1.89 2.17 9.99
CA GLU A 78 0.72 1.40 10.43
C GLU A 78 0.34 0.34 9.42
N ASP A 79 0.34 0.69 8.12
CA ASP A 79 0.02 -0.26 7.06
C ASP A 79 1.06 -1.37 6.97
N GLU A 80 2.33 -1.05 7.13
CA GLU A 80 3.40 -2.05 7.14
C GLU A 80 3.29 -2.98 8.33
N ALA A 81 3.04 -2.43 9.52
CA ALA A 81 2.86 -3.23 10.73
C ALA A 81 1.66 -4.18 10.57
N PHE A 82 0.56 -3.68 10.02
CA PHE A 82 -0.63 -4.48 9.75
C PHE A 82 -0.33 -5.59 8.74
N ALA A 83 0.37 -5.27 7.66
CA ALA A 83 0.73 -6.24 6.64
C ALA A 83 1.64 -7.34 7.20
N ILE A 84 2.60 -6.98 8.03
CA ILE A 84 3.49 -7.94 8.69
C ILE A 84 2.68 -8.86 9.61
N GLU A 85 1.79 -8.30 10.41
CA GLU A 85 0.94 -9.07 11.30
C GLU A 85 0.04 -10.04 10.55
N MET A 86 -0.60 -9.58 9.47
CA MET A 86 -1.48 -10.42 8.65
C MET A 86 -0.70 -11.52 7.94
N ASN A 87 0.48 -11.21 7.42
CA ASN A 87 1.34 -12.22 6.80
C ASN A 87 1.78 -13.27 7.79
N ALA A 88 2.14 -12.87 9.00
CA ALA A 88 2.54 -13.81 10.05
C ALA A 88 1.38 -14.75 10.40
N LYS A 89 0.17 -14.21 10.56
CA LYS A 89 -1.02 -15.02 10.84
C LYS A 89 -1.33 -15.97 9.70
N THR A 90 -1.28 -15.48 8.48
CA THR A 90 -1.55 -16.31 7.28
C THR A 90 -0.54 -17.43 7.16
N THR A 91 0.74 -17.13 7.34
CA THR A 91 1.81 -18.12 7.29
C THR A 91 1.63 -19.19 8.37
N SER A 92 1.31 -18.78 9.59
CA SER A 92 1.05 -19.72 10.68
C SER A 92 -0.11 -20.66 10.39
N LEU A 93 -1.20 -20.12 9.85
CA LEU A 93 -2.37 -20.92 9.47
C LEU A 93 -2.05 -21.87 8.33
N LEU A 94 -1.30 -21.44 7.34
CA LEU A 94 -0.88 -22.29 6.25
C LEU A 94 0.04 -23.41 6.73
N GLN A 95 0.98 -23.10 7.58
CA GLN A 95 1.88 -24.09 8.15
C GLN A 95 1.12 -25.13 8.95
N GLN A 96 0.17 -24.70 9.75
CA GLN A 96 -0.67 -25.58 10.53
C GLN A 96 -1.50 -26.50 9.64
N LYS A 97 -2.14 -25.96 8.63
CA LYS A 97 -2.95 -26.74 7.68
C LYS A 97 -2.11 -27.74 6.91
N LEU A 98 -0.92 -27.34 6.49
CA LEU A 98 -0.01 -28.24 5.80
C LEU A 98 0.43 -29.38 6.71
N LYS A 99 0.74 -29.07 7.95
CA LYS A 99 1.12 -30.08 8.93
C LYS A 99 0.01 -31.08 9.16
N GLU A 100 -1.22 -30.62 9.36
CA GLU A 100 -2.39 -31.47 9.54
C GLU A 100 -2.62 -32.37 8.33
N ARG A 101 -2.51 -31.79 7.15
CA ARG A 101 -2.66 -32.54 5.90
C ARG A 101 -1.60 -33.62 5.76
N CYS A 102 -0.38 -33.32 6.17
CA CYS A 102 0.72 -34.26 6.12
C CYS A 102 0.54 -35.40 7.08
N GLU A 103 0.12 -35.14 8.29
CA GLU A 103 -0.19 -36.16 9.29
C GLU A 103 -1.32 -37.07 8.81
N ARG A 104 -2.35 -36.46 8.19
CA ARG A 104 -3.51 -37.19 7.70
C ARG A 104 -3.16 -38.16 6.58
N ASN A 105 -2.28 -37.73 5.69
CA ASN A 105 -1.89 -38.53 4.53
C ASN A 105 -0.71 -39.46 4.80
N ASN A 106 -0.17 -39.38 5.98
CA ASN A 106 1.02 -40.16 6.36
C ASN A 106 2.13 -40.02 5.35
N VAL A 107 2.35 -38.82 4.89
CA VAL A 107 3.19 -38.64 3.75
C VAL A 107 4.54 -38.17 4.14
N ILE A 108 5.47 -38.71 3.51
CA ILE A 108 6.60 -38.06 2.86
C ILE A 108 7.24 -36.91 3.61
N PHE A 109 6.60 -36.39 4.61
CA PHE A 109 7.16 -35.38 5.46
C PHE A 109 8.29 -35.87 6.29
N LYS A 110 8.39 -37.14 6.38
CA LYS A 110 9.53 -37.79 7.00
C LYS A 110 10.80 -37.63 6.20
N LEU A 111 10.66 -37.10 4.98
CA LEU A 111 11.79 -36.90 4.10
C LEU A 111 12.39 -35.51 4.19
N ALA A 112 11.74 -34.62 4.88
CA ALA A 112 12.26 -33.26 5.03
C ALA A 112 13.10 -33.16 6.29
#